data_bc9ff28a3ba1bfa994dbb1f49ac8848a
#
_entry.id   bc9ff28a3ba1bfa994dbb1f49ac8848a
#
_cell.length_a   1.000
_cell.length_b   1.000
_cell.length_c   1.000
_cell.angle_alpha   90.00
_cell.angle_beta   90.00
_cell.angle_gamma   90.00
#
_symmetry.space_group_name_H-M   'P 1'
#
loop_
_entity.id
_entity.type
_entity.pdbx_description
1 polymer ?
#
loop_
_entity_poly.entity_id
_entity_poly.type
_entity_poly.pdbx_seq_one_letter_code
_entity_poly.pdbx_strand_id
1 'polypeptide(L)'
;MNGHGKTEVVGHMALEAMRQGVKTCVASLELKPGILLKRLTRQSTCCKMPPVLEIESAFKFYDDRLWLFGLTGTAKAERLIEIFTYARRRYSIQLFIIDSLMKCGIGDDDYNGQKAFVDALCDFKNKTNSHIILVTHSRKGDSEEKPTGKMDVKGSGSITDLTDNLFIIWRNKARERALQRVQAGEQINEKDQQLLAAPASVLMLEKQRNGEGWEGGVPLFLDEQSHQFLQMEGASPYNYIANMPKSEYDEVWRQENVTEY
;
A
#
# COMPACT_ATOMS: atom_id res chain seq x y z
N MET A 1 7.85 11.21 -7.06
CA MET A 1 6.51 11.74 -7.38
C MET A 1 5.56 11.43 -6.24
N ASN A 2 4.87 12.43 -5.70
CA ASN A 2 3.87 12.26 -4.65
C ASN A 2 2.48 12.14 -5.28
N GLY A 3 1.55 11.44 -4.61
CA GLY A 3 0.15 11.36 -5.04
C GLY A 3 -0.15 10.36 -6.17
N HIS A 4 0.70 9.36 -6.37
CA HIS A 4 0.44 8.29 -7.36
C HIS A 4 -0.28 7.06 -6.79
N GLY A 5 -0.76 7.11 -5.54
CA GLY A 5 -1.54 6.03 -4.94
C GLY A 5 -0.72 4.92 -4.28
N LYS A 6 0.56 5.15 -3.95
CA LYS A 6 1.41 4.13 -3.29
C LYS A 6 0.78 3.60 -2.00
N THR A 7 0.40 4.50 -1.09
CA THR A 7 -0.22 4.13 0.19
C THR A 7 -1.53 3.38 0.00
N GLU A 8 -2.34 3.75 -1.01
CA GLU A 8 -3.59 3.07 -1.34
C GLU A 8 -3.34 1.64 -1.85
N VAL A 9 -2.38 1.45 -2.77
CA VAL A 9 -2.00 0.10 -3.25
C VAL A 9 -1.47 -0.76 -2.09
N VAL A 10 -0.57 -0.23 -1.29
CA VAL A 10 0.01 -0.96 -0.16
C VAL A 10 -1.04 -1.26 0.92
N GLY A 11 -1.98 -0.34 1.17
CA GLY A 11 -3.13 -0.58 2.04
C GLY A 11 -4.01 -1.73 1.54
N HIS A 12 -4.29 -1.77 0.23
CA HIS A 12 -5.05 -2.84 -0.40
C HIS A 12 -4.30 -4.20 -0.30
N MET A 13 -2.98 -4.21 -0.54
CA MET A 13 -2.15 -5.40 -0.35
C MET A 13 -2.15 -5.88 1.10
N ALA A 14 -2.15 -4.97 2.08
CA ALA A 14 -2.24 -5.31 3.49
C ALA A 14 -3.59 -5.97 3.84
N LEU A 15 -4.70 -5.42 3.34
CA LEU A 15 -6.04 -5.99 3.53
C LEU A 15 -6.13 -7.39 2.92
N GLU A 16 -5.60 -7.58 1.73
CA GLU A 16 -5.60 -8.88 1.06
C GLU A 16 -4.74 -9.91 1.81
N ALA A 17 -3.58 -9.50 2.32
CA ALA A 17 -2.74 -10.34 3.17
C ALA A 17 -3.47 -10.75 4.46
N MET A 18 -4.12 -9.79 5.13
CA MET A 18 -4.91 -10.06 6.34
C MET A 18 -6.10 -10.99 6.07
N ARG A 19 -6.77 -10.85 4.91
CA ARG A 19 -7.84 -11.77 4.48
C ARG A 19 -7.35 -13.21 4.35
N GLN A 20 -6.09 -13.40 3.97
CA GLN A 20 -5.43 -14.71 3.87
C GLN A 20 -4.83 -15.17 5.21
N GLY A 21 -5.12 -14.49 6.32
CA GLY A 21 -4.62 -14.84 7.64
C GLY A 21 -3.17 -14.40 7.92
N VAL A 22 -2.59 -13.54 7.08
CA VAL A 22 -1.23 -13.02 7.27
C VAL A 22 -1.26 -11.87 8.26
N LYS A 23 -0.59 -12.04 9.40
CA LYS A 23 -0.42 -10.99 10.41
C LYS A 23 0.50 -9.89 9.89
N THR A 24 0.01 -8.66 9.88
CA THR A 24 0.63 -7.53 9.21
C THR A 24 0.97 -6.40 10.19
N CYS A 25 2.17 -5.84 10.09
CA CYS A 25 2.59 -4.64 10.81
C CYS A 25 2.88 -3.51 9.82
N VAL A 26 2.27 -2.34 10.05
CA VAL A 26 2.47 -1.16 9.22
C VAL A 26 3.18 -0.06 10.00
N ALA A 27 4.39 0.28 9.59
CA ALA A 27 5.13 1.46 10.01
C ALA A 27 4.83 2.61 9.02
N SER A 28 3.69 3.29 9.22
CA SER A 28 3.35 4.49 8.46
C SER A 28 4.00 5.70 9.13
N LEU A 29 5.13 6.13 8.60
CA LEU A 29 5.91 7.23 9.15
C LEU A 29 5.44 8.61 8.65
N GLU A 30 4.61 8.63 7.62
CA GLU A 30 4.03 9.84 7.03
C GLU A 30 2.62 10.14 7.55
N LEU A 31 1.84 9.11 7.84
CA LEU A 31 0.45 9.24 8.28
C LEU A 31 0.29 8.87 9.75
N LYS A 32 -0.48 9.67 10.48
CA LYS A 32 -0.91 9.28 11.83
C LYS A 32 -1.75 7.99 11.78
N PRO A 33 -1.64 7.11 12.80
CA PRO A 33 -2.36 5.84 12.82
C PRO A 33 -3.87 5.95 12.54
N GLY A 34 -4.55 6.95 13.13
CA GLY A 34 -5.97 7.18 12.88
C GLY A 34 -6.33 7.54 11.43
N ILE A 35 -5.42 8.26 10.72
CA ILE A 35 -5.62 8.57 9.29
C ILE A 35 -5.42 7.31 8.45
N LEU A 36 -4.41 6.49 8.77
CA LEU A 36 -4.20 5.21 8.11
C LEU A 36 -5.39 4.27 8.31
N LEU A 37 -5.86 4.11 9.55
CA LEU A 37 -7.05 3.31 9.87
C LEU A 37 -8.29 3.79 9.10
N LYS A 38 -8.53 5.10 9.03
CA LYS A 38 -9.63 5.65 8.23
C LYS A 38 -9.54 5.25 6.76
N ARG A 39 -8.33 5.24 6.17
CA ARG A 39 -8.12 4.80 4.77
C ARG A 39 -8.36 3.29 4.62
N LEU A 40 -7.80 2.48 5.49
CA LEU A 40 -8.00 1.03 5.49
C LEU A 40 -9.48 0.67 5.68
N THR A 41 -10.17 1.35 6.62
CA THR A 41 -11.61 1.13 6.85
C THR A 41 -12.43 1.46 5.61
N ARG A 42 -12.13 2.57 4.93
CA ARG A 42 -12.76 2.91 3.65
C ARG A 42 -12.54 1.82 2.61
N GLN A 43 -11.31 1.29 2.50
CA GLN A 43 -11.00 0.21 1.57
C GLN A 43 -11.69 -1.10 1.95
N SER A 44 -11.73 -1.44 3.24
CA SER A 44 -12.29 -2.73 3.69
C SER A 44 -13.82 -2.78 3.62
N THR A 45 -14.51 -1.64 3.80
CA THR A 45 -15.97 -1.52 3.74
C THR A 45 -16.49 -1.12 2.36
N CYS A 46 -15.63 -0.76 1.42
CA CYS A 46 -15.98 -0.18 0.12
C CYS A 46 -16.77 1.13 0.22
N CYS A 47 -16.75 1.81 1.35
CA CYS A 47 -17.57 2.98 1.62
C CYS A 47 -16.72 4.19 2.03
N LYS A 48 -16.97 5.35 1.39
CA LYS A 48 -16.26 6.61 1.68
C LYS A 48 -16.52 7.10 3.11
N MET A 49 -17.74 6.89 3.59
CA MET A 49 -18.20 7.28 4.93
C MET A 49 -18.97 6.11 5.54
N PRO A 50 -18.27 5.07 6.03
CA PRO A 50 -18.94 3.88 6.53
C PRO A 50 -19.74 4.19 7.80
N PRO A 51 -20.92 3.56 7.98
CA PRO A 51 -21.67 3.61 9.23
C PRO A 51 -20.86 3.05 10.41
N VAL A 52 -21.24 3.41 11.63
CA VAL A 52 -20.53 2.99 12.86
C VAL A 52 -20.40 1.46 12.94
N LEU A 53 -21.46 0.71 12.66
CA LEU A 53 -21.44 -0.76 12.67
C LEU A 53 -20.42 -1.37 11.68
N GLU A 54 -20.25 -0.76 10.52
CA GLU A 54 -19.23 -1.20 9.56
C GLU A 54 -17.82 -0.87 10.04
N ILE A 55 -17.64 0.29 10.70
CA ILE A 55 -16.36 0.65 11.33
C ILE A 55 -16.00 -0.36 12.41
N GLU A 56 -16.94 -0.71 13.31
CA GLU A 56 -16.72 -1.71 14.35
C GLU A 56 -16.39 -3.08 13.75
N SER A 57 -17.09 -3.49 12.70
CA SER A 57 -16.79 -4.72 11.97
C SER A 57 -15.40 -4.70 11.32
N ALA A 58 -14.99 -3.55 10.77
CA ALA A 58 -13.64 -3.39 10.24
C ALA A 58 -12.57 -3.53 11.33
N PHE A 59 -12.82 -2.98 12.52
CA PHE A 59 -11.89 -3.11 13.65
C PHE A 59 -11.83 -4.57 14.16
N LYS A 60 -12.94 -5.29 14.16
CA LYS A 60 -12.95 -6.75 14.45
C LYS A 60 -12.13 -7.52 13.39
N PHE A 61 -12.22 -7.14 12.12
CA PHE A 61 -11.40 -7.74 11.07
C PHE A 61 -9.90 -7.44 11.27
N TYR A 62 -9.53 -6.27 11.83
CA TYR A 62 -8.13 -5.92 12.08
C TYR A 62 -7.57 -6.57 13.34
N ASP A 63 -8.42 -6.98 14.27
CA ASP A 63 -8.00 -7.58 15.54
C ASP A 63 -7.18 -8.86 15.29
N ASP A 64 -6.06 -9.00 16.00
CA ASP A 64 -5.04 -10.05 15.81
C ASP A 64 -4.51 -10.22 14.35
N ARG A 65 -4.76 -9.23 13.46
CA ARG A 65 -4.27 -9.22 12.08
C ARG A 65 -3.44 -7.99 11.74
N LEU A 66 -3.74 -6.84 12.36
CA LEU A 66 -3.08 -5.56 12.06
C LEU A 66 -2.41 -4.96 13.29
N TRP A 67 -1.14 -4.66 13.19
CA TRP A 67 -0.38 -3.86 14.16
C TRP A 67 0.10 -2.58 13.49
N LEU A 68 -0.07 -1.47 14.18
CA LEU A 68 0.39 -0.17 13.71
C LEU A 68 1.57 0.29 14.54
N PHE A 69 2.64 0.67 13.85
CA PHE A 69 3.75 1.36 14.48
C PHE A 69 3.35 2.83 14.70
N GLY A 70 3.13 3.21 15.95
CA GLY A 70 2.52 4.48 16.35
C GLY A 70 3.43 5.70 16.29
N LEU A 71 4.60 5.63 15.65
CA LEU A 71 5.52 6.75 15.51
C LEU A 71 5.29 7.45 14.17
N THR A 72 4.97 8.73 14.21
CA THR A 72 4.98 9.60 13.03
C THR A 72 6.21 10.50 13.06
N GLY A 73 6.78 10.79 11.88
CA GLY A 73 8.01 11.56 11.74
C GLY A 73 9.21 10.68 11.41
N THR A 74 10.40 11.06 11.86
CA THR A 74 11.62 10.33 11.55
C THR A 74 11.84 9.21 12.57
N ALA A 75 11.90 7.97 12.11
CA ALA A 75 12.31 6.81 12.89
C ALA A 75 13.74 6.44 12.53
N LYS A 76 14.58 6.08 13.53
CA LYS A 76 15.91 5.55 13.24
C LYS A 76 15.79 4.13 12.66
N ALA A 77 16.56 3.84 11.62
CA ALA A 77 16.56 2.57 10.92
C ALA A 77 16.76 1.35 11.85
N GLU A 78 17.75 1.43 12.74
CA GLU A 78 18.03 0.38 13.72
C GLU A 78 16.82 0.13 14.64
N ARG A 79 16.13 1.19 15.07
CA ARG A 79 14.97 1.08 15.95
C ARG A 79 13.80 0.38 15.28
N LEU A 80 13.61 0.57 13.97
CA LEU A 80 12.60 -0.17 13.21
C LEU A 80 12.89 -1.68 13.20
N ILE A 81 14.15 -2.08 12.96
CA ILE A 81 14.55 -3.50 12.97
C ILE A 81 14.35 -4.13 14.36
N GLU A 82 14.71 -3.42 15.42
CA GLU A 82 14.47 -3.90 16.80
C GLU A 82 12.99 -4.16 17.06
N ILE A 83 12.14 -3.20 16.72
CA ILE A 83 10.69 -3.30 16.92
C ILE A 83 10.10 -4.40 16.06
N PHE A 84 10.50 -4.53 14.81
CA PHE A 84 10.06 -5.61 13.93
C PHE A 84 10.48 -6.98 14.46
N THR A 85 11.69 -7.07 15.01
CA THR A 85 12.18 -8.31 15.64
C THR A 85 11.32 -8.67 16.86
N TYR A 86 11.00 -7.69 17.72
CA TYR A 86 10.08 -7.89 18.83
C TYR A 86 8.69 -8.30 18.36
N ALA A 87 8.13 -7.57 17.41
CA ALA A 87 6.80 -7.81 16.87
C ALA A 87 6.67 -9.21 16.23
N ARG A 88 7.70 -9.62 15.48
CA ARG A 88 7.78 -10.97 14.91
C ARG A 88 7.76 -12.05 15.99
N ARG A 89 8.57 -11.89 17.04
CA ARG A 89 8.69 -12.86 18.14
C ARG A 89 7.44 -12.90 19.01
N ARG A 90 6.85 -11.76 19.29
CA ARG A 90 5.74 -11.63 20.25
C ARG A 90 4.38 -11.94 19.63
N TYR A 91 4.16 -11.50 18.39
CA TYR A 91 2.85 -11.54 17.73
C TYR A 91 2.84 -12.41 16.47
N SER A 92 3.96 -13.02 16.11
CA SER A 92 4.10 -13.88 14.91
C SER A 92 3.80 -13.12 13.60
N ILE A 93 4.07 -11.82 13.54
CA ILE A 93 3.84 -10.99 12.35
C ILE A 93 4.69 -11.51 11.18
N GLN A 94 4.10 -11.60 10.01
CA GLN A 94 4.71 -12.18 8.81
C GLN A 94 4.95 -11.14 7.71
N LEU A 95 4.13 -10.09 7.66
CA LEU A 95 4.27 -8.98 6.71
C LEU A 95 4.58 -7.69 7.44
N PHE A 96 5.65 -7.03 7.03
CA PHE A 96 6.06 -5.72 7.53
C PHE A 96 6.04 -4.70 6.40
N ILE A 97 5.41 -3.56 6.63
CA ILE A 97 5.26 -2.49 5.65
C ILE A 97 5.90 -1.23 6.21
N ILE A 98 6.78 -0.59 5.45
CA ILE A 98 7.44 0.68 5.79
C ILE A 98 7.02 1.73 4.77
N ASP A 99 6.25 2.72 5.17
CA ASP A 99 5.80 3.85 4.32
C ASP A 99 6.21 5.17 4.96
N SER A 100 7.35 5.76 4.58
CA SER A 100 8.28 5.43 3.50
C SER A 100 9.74 5.49 3.97
N LEU A 101 10.68 4.98 3.12
CA LEU A 101 12.13 5.04 3.34
C LEU A 101 12.62 6.43 3.70
N MET A 102 12.07 7.48 3.11
CA MET A 102 12.41 8.89 3.33
C MET A 102 12.28 9.34 4.80
N LYS A 103 11.55 8.58 5.62
CA LYS A 103 11.31 8.86 7.04
C LYS A 103 12.07 7.93 7.98
N CYS A 104 12.99 7.11 7.45
CA CYS A 104 13.78 6.18 8.25
C CYS A 104 15.06 6.81 8.83
N GLY A 105 15.16 8.14 8.85
CA GLY A 105 16.28 8.85 9.49
C GLY A 105 17.61 8.76 8.74
N ILE A 106 17.56 8.37 7.46
CA ILE A 106 18.71 8.26 6.57
C ILE A 106 18.61 9.41 5.56
N GLY A 107 19.70 10.16 5.39
CA GLY A 107 19.75 11.28 4.45
C GLY A 107 19.50 10.84 3.00
N ASP A 108 18.93 11.75 2.21
CA ASP A 108 18.67 11.49 0.79
C ASP A 108 19.95 11.15 0.02
N ASP A 109 21.08 11.75 0.40
CA ASP A 109 22.41 11.59 -0.21
C ASP A 109 23.28 10.56 0.53
N ASP A 110 22.82 10.00 1.64
CA ASP A 110 23.51 8.94 2.37
C ASP A 110 23.26 7.57 1.74
N TYR A 111 23.87 7.35 0.59
CA TYR A 111 23.73 6.09 -0.15
C TYR A 111 24.26 4.87 0.60
N ASN A 112 25.28 5.03 1.45
CA ASN A 112 25.80 3.94 2.26
C ASN A 112 24.86 3.57 3.40
N GLY A 113 24.29 4.55 4.09
CA GLY A 113 23.26 4.31 5.10
C GLY A 113 22.00 3.67 4.52
N GLN A 114 21.55 4.11 3.34
CA GLN A 114 20.43 3.49 2.65
C GLN A 114 20.71 2.03 2.28
N LYS A 115 21.90 1.74 1.75
CA LYS A 115 22.32 0.37 1.46
C LYS A 115 22.34 -0.48 2.72
N ALA A 116 23.00 -0.02 3.77
CA ALA A 116 23.11 -0.75 5.04
C ALA A 116 21.73 -1.06 5.64
N PHE A 117 20.78 -0.12 5.54
CA PHE A 117 19.41 -0.34 6.00
C PHE A 117 18.69 -1.41 5.18
N VAL A 118 18.79 -1.36 3.85
CA VAL A 118 18.15 -2.36 3.00
C VAL A 118 18.79 -3.74 3.19
N ASP A 119 20.10 -3.82 3.36
CA ASP A 119 20.82 -5.07 3.73
C ASP A 119 20.27 -5.62 5.06
N ALA A 120 20.11 -4.77 6.07
CA ALA A 120 19.56 -5.18 7.38
C ALA A 120 18.12 -5.67 7.27
N LEU A 121 17.28 -5.06 6.41
CA LEU A 121 15.92 -5.53 6.11
C LEU A 121 15.95 -6.91 5.41
N CYS A 122 16.85 -7.11 4.46
CA CYS A 122 17.03 -8.39 3.78
C CYS A 122 17.47 -9.48 4.76
N ASP A 123 18.41 -9.18 5.64
CA ASP A 123 18.85 -10.06 6.72
C ASP A 123 17.70 -10.41 7.66
N PHE A 124 16.93 -9.42 8.11
CA PHE A 124 15.78 -9.62 8.96
C PHE A 124 14.75 -10.56 8.30
N LYS A 125 14.35 -10.28 7.05
CA LYS A 125 13.37 -11.12 6.35
C LYS A 125 13.82 -12.57 6.22
N ASN A 126 15.11 -12.78 5.91
CA ASN A 126 15.68 -14.12 5.74
C ASN A 126 15.74 -14.88 7.08
N LYS A 127 16.22 -14.23 8.16
CA LYS A 127 16.33 -14.81 9.50
C LYS A 127 14.98 -15.14 10.14
N THR A 128 13.94 -14.40 9.79
CA THR A 128 12.62 -14.50 10.43
C THR A 128 11.57 -15.16 9.55
N ASN A 129 11.90 -15.50 8.32
CA ASN A 129 10.95 -15.95 7.29
C ASN A 129 9.73 -15.01 7.21
N SER A 130 10.02 -13.71 7.03
CA SER A 130 9.01 -12.64 6.92
C SER A 130 9.07 -12.00 5.55
N HIS A 131 8.04 -11.24 5.20
CA HIS A 131 8.00 -10.41 4.01
C HIS A 131 8.07 -8.93 4.38
N ILE A 132 8.78 -8.12 3.59
CA ILE A 132 8.88 -6.67 3.80
C ILE A 132 8.45 -5.95 2.52
N ILE A 133 7.55 -4.98 2.68
CA ILE A 133 7.23 -3.99 1.65
C ILE A 133 7.85 -2.66 2.07
N LEU A 134 8.80 -2.18 1.29
CA LEU A 134 9.45 -0.89 1.49
C LEU A 134 8.96 0.10 0.44
N VAL A 135 8.22 1.12 0.88
CA VAL A 135 7.76 2.19 -0.01
C VAL A 135 8.87 3.21 -0.21
N THR A 136 9.16 3.52 -1.47
CA THR A 136 10.12 4.55 -1.85
C THR A 136 9.46 5.59 -2.75
N HIS A 137 10.13 6.74 -2.93
CA HIS A 137 9.73 7.75 -3.91
C HIS A 137 10.51 7.57 -5.20
N SER A 138 9.94 7.99 -6.32
CA SER A 138 10.66 8.15 -7.57
C SER A 138 11.32 9.53 -7.62
N ARG A 139 12.45 9.64 -8.31
CA ARG A 139 12.99 10.92 -8.74
C ARG A 139 11.95 11.63 -9.61
N LYS A 140 12.06 12.95 -9.75
CA LYS A 140 11.27 13.67 -10.75
C LYS A 140 11.76 13.21 -12.12
N GLY A 141 10.89 12.53 -12.87
CA GLY A 141 11.18 12.21 -14.27
C GLY A 141 11.08 13.45 -15.14
N ASP A 142 11.55 13.35 -16.36
CA ASP A 142 11.50 14.44 -17.36
C ASP A 142 10.07 14.85 -17.72
N SER A 143 9.11 13.96 -17.49
CA SER A 143 7.69 14.19 -17.77
C SER A 143 6.81 13.40 -16.79
N GLU A 144 5.68 14.00 -16.35
CA GLU A 144 4.64 13.28 -15.62
C GLU A 144 3.74 12.44 -16.55
N GLU A 145 3.89 12.59 -17.86
CA GLU A 145 3.08 11.90 -18.87
C GLU A 145 3.52 10.45 -19.11
N LYS A 146 4.70 10.08 -18.65
CA LYS A 146 5.23 8.71 -18.79
C LYS A 146 5.48 8.07 -17.43
N PRO A 147 5.26 6.75 -17.30
CA PRO A 147 5.69 6.01 -16.14
C PRO A 147 7.20 6.18 -15.88
N THR A 148 7.56 6.22 -14.61
CA THR A 148 8.97 6.10 -14.19
C THR A 148 9.37 4.64 -14.22
N GLY A 149 10.65 4.34 -14.47
CA GLY A 149 11.19 2.98 -14.45
C GLY A 149 12.07 2.70 -13.23
N LYS A 150 12.70 1.53 -13.24
CA LYS A 150 13.62 1.05 -12.18
C LYS A 150 14.73 2.07 -11.86
N MET A 151 15.25 2.78 -12.87
CA MET A 151 16.34 3.76 -12.72
C MET A 151 15.89 5.06 -12.03
N ASP A 152 14.59 5.29 -11.95
CA ASP A 152 14.01 6.49 -11.35
C ASP A 152 13.72 6.35 -9.86
N VAL A 153 14.03 5.22 -9.26
CA VAL A 153 13.88 5.03 -7.81
C VAL A 153 14.80 6.01 -7.09
N LYS A 154 14.22 6.81 -6.17
CA LYS A 154 15.01 7.80 -5.41
C LYS A 154 15.83 7.07 -4.35
N GLY A 155 17.12 7.41 -4.30
CA GLY A 155 18.10 6.87 -3.37
C GLY A 155 19.19 6.06 -4.08
N SER A 156 19.82 5.17 -3.32
CA SER A 156 20.89 4.29 -3.79
C SER A 156 20.39 3.26 -4.80
N GLY A 157 21.15 3.01 -5.88
CA GLY A 157 20.91 1.90 -6.79
C GLY A 157 20.85 0.53 -6.09
N SER A 158 21.55 0.40 -4.96
CA SER A 158 21.50 -0.80 -4.12
C SER A 158 20.09 -1.15 -3.63
N ILE A 159 19.18 -0.18 -3.50
CA ILE A 159 17.79 -0.44 -3.11
C ILE A 159 17.14 -1.36 -4.13
N THR A 160 17.27 -1.05 -5.41
CA THR A 160 16.71 -1.86 -6.50
C THR A 160 17.46 -3.16 -6.72
N ASP A 161 18.77 -3.20 -6.42
CA ASP A 161 19.60 -4.39 -6.60
C ASP A 161 19.32 -5.45 -5.53
N LEU A 162 19.10 -5.03 -4.29
CA LEU A 162 18.87 -5.91 -3.14
C LEU A 162 17.43 -6.43 -3.04
N THR A 163 16.44 -5.70 -3.55
CA THR A 163 15.04 -6.14 -3.53
C THR A 163 14.79 -7.35 -4.43
N ASP A 164 13.88 -8.23 -4.01
CA ASP A 164 13.45 -9.39 -4.80
C ASP A 164 12.46 -9.00 -5.89
N ASN A 165 11.52 -8.13 -5.56
CA ASN A 165 10.53 -7.60 -6.50
C ASN A 165 10.52 -6.08 -6.45
N LEU A 166 10.30 -5.45 -7.59
CA LEU A 166 10.13 -4.00 -7.71
C LEU A 166 8.84 -3.69 -8.43
N PHE A 167 7.93 -3.03 -7.71
CA PHE A 167 6.68 -2.53 -8.26
C PHE A 167 6.70 -1.01 -8.35
N ILE A 168 6.19 -0.48 -9.45
CA ILE A 168 5.99 0.96 -9.64
C ILE A 168 4.51 1.20 -9.90
N ILE A 169 3.89 2.06 -9.09
CA ILE A 169 2.55 2.57 -9.37
C ILE A 169 2.66 3.94 -10.04
N TRP A 170 2.08 4.05 -11.21
CA TRP A 170 1.99 5.29 -11.96
C TRP A 170 0.53 5.69 -12.16
N ARG A 171 0.24 6.98 -11.97
CA ARG A 171 -1.06 7.60 -12.16
C ARG A 171 -0.98 8.54 -13.35
N ASN A 172 -1.88 8.39 -14.31
CA ASN A 172 -1.93 9.18 -15.52
C ASN A 172 -2.59 10.54 -15.26
N LYS A 173 -1.82 11.49 -14.75
CA LYS A 173 -2.31 12.84 -14.47
C LYS A 173 -2.71 13.61 -15.73
N ALA A 174 -2.11 13.30 -16.89
CA ALA A 174 -2.49 13.91 -18.14
C ALA A 174 -3.92 13.49 -18.55
N ARG A 175 -4.27 12.20 -18.37
CA ARG A 175 -5.64 11.71 -18.55
C ARG A 175 -6.63 12.42 -17.62
N GLU A 176 -6.27 12.61 -16.36
CA GLU A 176 -7.14 13.30 -15.39
C GLU A 176 -7.41 14.73 -15.79
N ARG A 177 -6.37 15.46 -16.25
CA ARG A 177 -6.54 16.83 -16.76
C ARG A 177 -7.43 16.85 -18.01
N ALA A 178 -7.27 15.88 -18.92
CA ALA A 178 -8.15 15.75 -20.09
C ALA A 178 -9.61 15.49 -19.68
N LEU A 179 -9.82 14.58 -18.69
CA LEU A 179 -11.16 14.31 -18.17
C LEU A 179 -11.79 15.53 -17.52
N GLN A 180 -11.03 16.31 -16.74
CA GLN A 180 -11.51 17.58 -16.15
C GLN A 180 -11.94 18.58 -17.22
N ARG A 181 -11.20 18.71 -18.33
CA ARG A 181 -11.59 19.56 -19.46
C ARG A 181 -12.90 19.11 -20.11
N VAL A 182 -13.08 17.82 -20.31
CA VAL A 182 -14.36 17.27 -20.80
C VAL A 182 -15.51 17.62 -19.86
N GLN A 183 -15.31 17.43 -18.55
CA GLN A 183 -16.33 17.74 -17.54
C GLN A 183 -16.66 19.23 -17.47
N ALA A 184 -15.70 20.09 -17.79
CA ALA A 184 -15.89 21.55 -17.90
C ALA A 184 -16.55 21.98 -19.21
N GLY A 185 -16.85 21.07 -20.13
CA GLY A 185 -17.44 21.36 -21.44
C GLY A 185 -16.47 21.96 -22.45
N GLU A 186 -15.15 21.85 -22.21
CA GLU A 186 -14.14 22.33 -23.13
C GLU A 186 -14.02 21.44 -24.38
N GLN A 187 -13.62 22.02 -25.48
CA GLN A 187 -13.32 21.25 -26.69
C GLN A 187 -12.05 20.45 -26.47
N ILE A 188 -12.14 19.12 -26.74
CA ILE A 188 -11.02 18.20 -26.65
C ILE A 188 -10.41 18.00 -28.04
N ASN A 189 -9.09 17.91 -28.08
CA ASN A 189 -8.33 17.62 -29.28
C ASN A 189 -8.03 16.11 -29.39
N GLU A 190 -7.39 15.70 -30.50
CA GLU A 190 -7.04 14.30 -30.73
C GLU A 190 -6.10 13.71 -29.66
N LYS A 191 -5.16 14.54 -29.14
CA LYS A 191 -4.28 14.13 -28.04
C LYS A 191 -5.09 13.84 -26.76
N ASP A 192 -6.11 14.66 -26.47
CA ASP A 192 -6.98 14.44 -25.32
C ASP A 192 -7.79 13.15 -25.46
N GLN A 193 -8.28 12.85 -26.65
CA GLN A 193 -8.97 11.59 -26.93
C GLN A 193 -8.07 10.38 -26.69
N GLN A 194 -6.81 10.43 -27.15
CA GLN A 194 -5.82 9.37 -26.89
C GLN A 194 -5.52 9.21 -25.39
N LEU A 195 -5.39 10.33 -24.66
CA LEU A 195 -5.19 10.29 -23.21
C LEU A 195 -6.37 9.69 -22.47
N LEU A 196 -7.60 9.98 -22.89
CA LEU A 196 -8.82 9.42 -22.28
C LEU A 196 -8.97 7.91 -22.53
N ALA A 197 -8.47 7.42 -23.66
CA ALA A 197 -8.44 6.00 -23.97
C ALA A 197 -7.33 5.23 -23.22
N ALA A 198 -6.32 5.94 -22.69
CA ALA A 198 -5.23 5.33 -21.93
C ALA A 198 -5.66 4.94 -20.51
N PRO A 199 -4.98 3.98 -19.85
CA PRO A 199 -5.28 3.61 -18.45
C PRO A 199 -5.15 4.80 -17.48
N ALA A 200 -6.02 4.85 -16.47
CA ALA A 200 -5.94 5.86 -15.41
C ALA A 200 -4.74 5.67 -14.49
N SER A 201 -4.36 4.42 -14.24
CA SER A 201 -3.18 4.04 -13.47
C SER A 201 -2.58 2.76 -14.04
N VAL A 202 -1.30 2.54 -13.80
CA VAL A 202 -0.60 1.30 -14.17
C VAL A 202 0.26 0.85 -13.00
N LEU A 203 0.12 -0.41 -12.62
CA LEU A 203 1.05 -1.09 -11.73
C LEU A 203 2.05 -1.86 -12.59
N MET A 204 3.31 -1.44 -12.54
CA MET A 204 4.38 -2.09 -13.28
C MET A 204 5.20 -2.97 -12.37
N LEU A 205 5.54 -4.17 -12.82
CA LEU A 205 6.54 -5.06 -12.23
C LEU A 205 7.84 -4.89 -13.03
N GLU A 206 8.81 -4.23 -12.42
CA GLU A 206 10.10 -3.84 -13.03
C GLU A 206 11.25 -4.79 -12.64
N LYS A 207 10.99 -5.70 -11.70
CA LYS A 207 11.92 -6.75 -11.29
C LYS A 207 11.16 -7.87 -10.58
N GLN A 208 11.50 -9.10 -10.91
CA GLN A 208 11.04 -10.29 -10.22
C GLN A 208 12.19 -11.30 -10.15
N ARG A 209 12.78 -11.47 -8.96
CA ARG A 209 13.95 -12.35 -8.77
C ARG A 209 13.58 -13.84 -8.73
N ASN A 210 12.48 -14.15 -8.04
CA ASN A 210 12.13 -15.55 -7.69
C ASN A 210 10.92 -16.07 -8.47
N GLY A 211 10.48 -15.37 -9.51
CA GLY A 211 9.38 -15.77 -10.38
C GLY A 211 9.88 -16.24 -11.75
N GLU A 212 8.95 -16.37 -12.68
CA GLU A 212 9.24 -16.79 -14.07
C GLU A 212 9.86 -15.67 -14.92
N GLY A 213 10.25 -14.54 -14.28
CA GLY A 213 10.89 -13.41 -14.95
C GLY A 213 9.93 -12.53 -15.76
N TRP A 214 8.63 -12.62 -15.53
CA TRP A 214 7.69 -11.71 -16.16
C TRP A 214 7.87 -10.28 -15.63
N GLU A 215 8.05 -9.35 -16.53
CA GLU A 215 8.06 -7.91 -16.28
C GLU A 215 7.00 -7.27 -17.17
N GLY A 216 6.31 -6.28 -16.66
CA GLY A 216 5.25 -5.62 -17.43
C GLY A 216 4.31 -4.78 -16.59
N GLY A 217 3.30 -4.20 -17.25
CA GLY A 217 2.32 -3.31 -16.63
C GLY A 217 0.91 -3.85 -16.65
N VAL A 218 0.22 -3.74 -15.52
CA VAL A 218 -1.20 -4.06 -15.39
C VAL A 218 -1.98 -2.75 -15.23
N PRO A 219 -2.97 -2.46 -16.11
CA PRO A 219 -3.84 -1.31 -15.94
C PRO A 219 -4.66 -1.44 -14.65
N LEU A 220 -4.79 -0.34 -13.93
CA LEU A 220 -5.58 -0.27 -12.72
C LEU A 220 -6.53 0.93 -12.75
N PHE A 221 -7.69 0.75 -12.15
CA PHE A 221 -8.75 1.75 -12.05
C PHE A 221 -9.04 2.02 -10.57
N LEU A 222 -8.82 3.25 -10.13
CA LEU A 222 -9.12 3.64 -8.76
C LEU A 222 -10.63 3.85 -8.60
N ASP A 223 -11.26 3.03 -7.76
CA ASP A 223 -12.64 3.28 -7.33
C ASP A 223 -12.69 4.41 -6.31
N GLU A 224 -13.43 5.47 -6.63
CA GLU A 224 -13.50 6.68 -5.79
C GLU A 224 -14.26 6.47 -4.48
N GLN A 225 -15.11 5.46 -4.38
CA GLN A 225 -15.85 5.17 -3.15
C GLN A 225 -15.00 4.39 -2.16
N SER A 226 -14.42 3.30 -2.59
CA SER A 226 -13.62 2.41 -1.75
C SER A 226 -12.15 2.81 -1.63
N HIS A 227 -11.60 3.55 -2.60
CA HIS A 227 -10.15 3.73 -2.80
C HIS A 227 -9.38 2.42 -3.05
N GLN A 228 -10.07 1.39 -3.53
CA GLN A 228 -9.41 0.20 -4.05
C GLN A 228 -8.99 0.41 -5.51
N PHE A 229 -7.89 -0.24 -5.89
CA PHE A 229 -7.51 -0.36 -7.30
C PHE A 229 -8.13 -1.62 -7.88
N LEU A 230 -8.90 -1.45 -8.95
CA LEU A 230 -9.64 -2.50 -9.63
C LEU A 230 -8.97 -2.86 -10.96
N GLN A 231 -9.13 -4.09 -11.42
CA GLN A 231 -8.55 -4.58 -12.68
C GLN A 231 -9.29 -4.09 -13.93
N MET A 232 -10.56 -3.73 -13.78
CA MET A 232 -11.40 -3.22 -14.85
C MET A 232 -12.18 -1.99 -14.38
N GLU A 233 -12.42 -1.06 -15.28
CA GLU A 233 -13.29 0.08 -15.02
C GLU A 233 -14.72 -0.40 -14.74
N GLY A 234 -15.33 0.12 -13.67
CA GLY A 234 -16.69 -0.26 -13.25
C GLY A 234 -16.79 -1.64 -12.56
N ALA A 235 -15.70 -2.35 -12.35
CA ALA A 235 -15.72 -3.55 -11.51
C ALA A 235 -16.14 -3.20 -10.08
N SER A 236 -16.75 -4.15 -9.38
CA SER A 236 -17.12 -3.98 -7.98
C SER A 236 -15.90 -4.15 -7.07
N PRO A 237 -15.67 -3.23 -6.12
CA PRO A 237 -14.63 -3.40 -5.12
C PRO A 237 -14.96 -4.58 -4.19
N TYR A 238 -13.93 -5.18 -3.61
CA TYR A 238 -14.07 -6.30 -2.69
C TYR A 238 -14.37 -5.80 -1.27
N ASN A 239 -15.53 -6.15 -0.73
CA ASN A 239 -15.89 -5.84 0.64
C ASN A 239 -15.33 -6.92 1.59
N TYR A 240 -14.26 -6.58 2.31
CA TYR A 240 -13.57 -7.48 3.22
C TYR A 240 -14.42 -7.84 4.45
N ILE A 241 -15.31 -6.94 4.85
CA ILE A 241 -16.12 -7.10 6.05
C ILE A 241 -17.34 -8.01 5.77
N ALA A 242 -18.04 -7.76 4.65
CA ALA A 242 -19.20 -8.57 4.26
C ALA A 242 -18.83 -10.03 3.93
N ASN A 243 -17.58 -10.27 3.54
CA ASN A 243 -17.07 -11.58 3.17
C ASN A 243 -16.27 -12.27 4.29
N MET A 244 -16.34 -11.76 5.53
CA MET A 244 -15.77 -12.47 6.69
C MET A 244 -16.48 -13.84 6.88
N PRO A 245 -15.74 -14.89 7.29
CA PRO A 245 -16.36 -16.16 7.64
C PRO A 245 -17.41 -15.95 8.73
N LYS A 246 -18.63 -16.44 8.51
CA LYS A 246 -19.75 -16.27 9.44
C LYS A 246 -19.46 -16.80 10.85
N SER A 247 -18.58 -17.80 10.99
CA SER A 247 -18.15 -18.34 12.27
C SER A 247 -17.44 -17.34 13.17
N GLU A 248 -16.66 -16.40 12.61
CA GLU A 248 -15.98 -15.35 13.39
C GLU A 248 -16.95 -14.21 13.78
N TYR A 249 -18.01 -14.02 12.99
CA TYR A 249 -19.02 -12.98 13.23
C TYR A 249 -20.04 -13.36 14.30
N ASP A 250 -20.50 -14.62 14.27
CA ASP A 250 -21.60 -15.10 15.14
C ASP A 250 -21.14 -15.42 16.56
N GLU A 251 -19.90 -15.85 16.77
CA GLU A 251 -19.42 -16.21 18.12
C GLU A 251 -19.16 -14.97 18.99
N VAL A 252 -18.62 -13.90 18.43
CA VAL A 252 -18.36 -12.65 19.16
C VAL A 252 -19.67 -11.92 19.49
N TRP A 253 -20.63 -11.90 18.56
CA TRP A 253 -21.94 -11.28 18.78
C TRP A 253 -22.78 -11.99 19.84
N ARG A 254 -22.70 -13.32 19.95
CA ARG A 254 -23.40 -14.10 20.96
C ARG A 254 -22.82 -13.93 22.36
N GLN A 255 -21.52 -13.74 22.49
CA GLN A 255 -20.88 -13.55 23.79
C GLN A 255 -21.15 -12.17 24.41
N GLU A 256 -21.26 -11.10 23.60
CA GLU A 256 -21.50 -9.75 24.11
C GLU A 256 -22.99 -9.41 24.34
N ASN A 257 -23.92 -10.10 23.69
CA ASN A 257 -25.36 -9.81 23.81
C ASN A 257 -26.15 -10.81 24.71
N VAL A 258 -25.47 -11.73 25.37
CA VAL A 258 -26.13 -12.72 26.29
C VAL A 258 -26.04 -12.30 27.76
N THR A 259 -25.44 -11.16 28.10
CA THR A 259 -25.24 -10.73 29.50
C THR A 259 -26.16 -9.61 29.98
N GLU A 260 -27.23 -9.29 29.27
CA GLU A 260 -28.26 -8.40 29.82
C GLU A 260 -29.66 -8.90 29.46
N TYR A 261 -30.18 -9.83 30.29
CA TYR A 261 -31.61 -9.90 30.70
C TYR A 261 -31.72 -10.70 31.98
#